data_dafa7bbbf658643bf2ef4d463b4356f6
#
_entry.id   dafa7bbbf658643bf2ef4d463b4356f6
#
_cell.length_a   1.000
_cell.length_b   1.000
_cell.length_c   1.000
_cell.angle_alpha   90.00
_cell.angle_beta   90.00
_cell.angle_gamma   90.00
#
_symmetry.space_group_name_H-M   'P 1'
#
loop_
_entity.id
_entity.type
_entity.pdbx_description
1 polymer ?
#
loop_
_entity_poly.entity_id
_entity_poly.type
_entity_poly.pdbx_seq_one_letter_code
_entity_poly.pdbx_strand_id
1 'polypeptide(L)'
;MKPKLKAIIIGAGGVTSYMLPALKNSFDLSLTIFDGDRLEKHNLDRQLFRNNQVGEYKARALMKLYNFRKDEGTAVSEYFTTDILDTEYKFFFSDCDVIISCVDNHPA
;
A
#
# COMPACT_ATOMS: atom_id res chain seq x y z
N MET A 1 -2.64 -19.62 -15.50
CA MET A 1 -1.74 -19.30 -14.36
C MET A 1 -1.32 -17.84 -14.46
N LYS A 2 -1.45 -17.09 -13.39
CA LYS A 2 -1.06 -15.67 -13.38
C LYS A 2 0.45 -15.53 -13.21
N PRO A 3 1.10 -14.58 -13.90
CA PRO A 3 2.51 -14.33 -13.66
C PRO A 3 2.73 -13.73 -12.26
N LYS A 4 3.86 -14.03 -11.67
CA LYS A 4 4.25 -13.51 -10.37
C LYS A 4 4.72 -12.06 -10.51
N LEU A 5 4.32 -11.22 -9.56
CA LEU A 5 4.76 -9.83 -9.50
C LEU A 5 5.06 -9.48 -8.04
N LYS A 6 6.25 -9.01 -7.79
CA LYS A 6 6.64 -8.45 -6.49
C LYS A 6 6.67 -6.94 -6.61
N ALA A 7 5.70 -6.28 -5.99
CA ALA A 7 5.48 -4.84 -6.13
C ALA A 7 5.59 -4.12 -4.79
N ILE A 8 6.14 -2.91 -4.84
CA ILE A 8 6.13 -1.99 -3.71
C ILE A 8 5.33 -0.77 -4.13
N ILE A 9 4.36 -0.38 -3.30
CA ILE A 9 3.57 0.82 -3.52
C ILE A 9 3.85 1.80 -2.39
N ILE A 10 4.18 3.02 -2.76
CA ILE A 10 4.41 4.11 -1.83
C ILE A 10 3.20 5.03 -1.88
N GLY A 11 2.43 5.05 -0.79
CA GLY A 11 1.20 5.81 -0.69
C GLY A 11 -0.05 4.93 -0.80
N ALA A 12 -0.96 5.07 0.15
CA ALA A 12 -2.18 4.27 0.26
C ALA A 12 -3.43 5.12 0.04
N GLY A 13 -3.38 6.02 -0.94
CA GLY A 13 -4.48 6.92 -1.27
C GLY A 13 -5.48 6.32 -2.26
N GLY A 14 -6.29 7.21 -2.87
CA GLY A 14 -7.36 6.80 -3.78
C GLY A 14 -6.88 6.04 -5.00
N VAL A 15 -5.78 6.48 -5.63
CA VAL A 15 -5.23 5.80 -6.81
C VAL A 15 -4.81 4.38 -6.45
N THR A 16 -4.11 4.20 -5.34
CA THR A 16 -3.70 2.87 -4.86
C THR A 16 -4.92 2.00 -4.62
N SER A 17 -5.95 2.54 -3.98
CA SER A 17 -7.17 1.82 -3.66
C SER A 17 -7.85 1.24 -4.90
N TYR A 18 -7.91 1.99 -5.99
CA TYR A 18 -8.50 1.52 -7.24
C TYR A 18 -7.60 0.59 -8.03
N MET A 19 -6.28 0.74 -7.89
CA MET A 19 -5.31 -0.08 -8.63
C MET A 19 -5.20 -1.51 -8.10
N LEU A 20 -5.36 -1.70 -6.79
CA LEU A 20 -5.11 -2.99 -6.14
C LEU A 20 -5.97 -4.14 -6.68
N PRO A 21 -7.29 -3.98 -6.90
CA PRO A 21 -8.08 -5.07 -7.46
C PRO A 21 -7.59 -5.51 -8.83
N ALA A 22 -7.19 -4.57 -9.68
CA ALA A 22 -6.68 -4.88 -11.01
C ALA A 22 -5.35 -5.66 -10.94
N LEU A 23 -4.44 -5.23 -10.07
CA LEU A 23 -3.17 -5.93 -9.87
C LEU A 23 -3.39 -7.34 -9.32
N LYS A 24 -4.24 -7.47 -8.31
CA LYS A 24 -4.53 -8.76 -7.69
C LYS A 24 -5.18 -9.73 -8.67
N ASN A 25 -6.00 -9.20 -9.57
CA ASN A 25 -6.69 -10.00 -10.58
C ASN A 25 -5.76 -10.47 -11.71
N SER A 26 -4.74 -9.66 -12.03
CA SER A 26 -3.85 -9.90 -13.17
C SER A 26 -2.58 -10.68 -12.81
N PHE A 27 -2.17 -10.64 -11.54
CA PHE A 27 -0.90 -11.21 -11.11
C PHE A 27 -1.05 -12.09 -9.87
N ASP A 28 -0.15 -13.05 -9.75
CA ASP A 28 0.14 -13.69 -8.46
C ASP A 28 1.01 -12.71 -7.68
N LEU A 29 0.36 -11.87 -6.89
CA LEU A 29 0.91 -10.63 -6.36
C LEU A 29 1.52 -10.82 -4.98
N SER A 30 2.75 -10.34 -4.81
CA SER A 30 3.38 -10.11 -3.51
C SER A 30 3.54 -8.59 -3.35
N LEU A 31 2.83 -8.01 -2.41
CA LEU A 31 2.68 -6.56 -2.31
C LEU A 31 3.19 -6.02 -0.97
N THR A 32 3.93 -4.92 -1.03
CA THR A 32 4.27 -4.13 0.16
C THR A 32 3.79 -2.70 -0.04
N ILE A 33 3.05 -2.17 0.92
CA ILE A 33 2.55 -0.79 0.87
C ILE A 33 3.16 0.02 2.02
N PHE A 34 3.76 1.16 1.68
CA PHE A 34 4.29 2.13 2.64
C PHE A 34 3.36 3.32 2.73
N ASP A 35 2.84 3.60 3.92
CA ASP A 35 2.10 4.84 4.20
C ASP A 35 2.02 5.06 5.70
N GLY A 36 2.44 6.24 6.16
CA GLY A 36 2.40 6.60 7.58
C GLY A 36 1.09 7.23 8.04
N ASP A 37 0.17 7.52 7.12
CA ASP A 37 -1.09 8.17 7.46
C ASP A 37 -2.08 7.22 8.09
N ARG A 38 -2.91 7.77 8.98
CA ARG A 38 -4.11 7.11 9.47
C ARG A 38 -5.30 7.55 8.64
N LEU A 39 -6.26 6.65 8.52
CA LEU A 39 -7.49 6.93 7.81
C LEU A 39 -8.33 7.91 8.64
N GLU A 40 -8.75 9.01 8.02
CA GLU A 40 -9.60 10.02 8.63
C GLU A 40 -10.98 10.00 7.98
N LYS A 41 -11.97 10.56 8.70
CA LYS A 41 -13.36 10.54 8.25
C LYS A 41 -13.54 11.13 6.84
N HIS A 42 -12.83 12.21 6.51
CA HIS A 42 -12.94 12.84 5.18
C HIS A 42 -12.41 11.97 4.05
N ASN A 43 -11.58 10.98 4.34
CA ASN A 43 -11.08 10.06 3.32
C ASN A 43 -12.16 9.14 2.77
N LEU A 44 -13.25 8.94 3.52
CA LEU A 44 -14.34 8.05 3.13
C LEU A 44 -15.06 8.53 1.88
N ASP A 45 -15.08 9.84 1.63
CA ASP A 45 -15.77 10.42 0.47
C ASP A 45 -15.03 10.17 -0.84
N ARG A 46 -13.74 9.91 -0.80
CA ARG A 46 -12.87 9.81 -1.98
C ARG A 46 -12.22 8.45 -2.15
N GLN A 47 -12.36 7.56 -1.18
CA GLN A 47 -11.68 6.28 -1.13
C GLN A 47 -12.67 5.19 -0.74
N LEU A 48 -12.33 3.95 -1.05
CA LEU A 48 -13.22 2.80 -0.86
C LEU A 48 -13.21 2.24 0.57
N PHE A 49 -12.72 3.00 1.53
CA PHE A 49 -12.66 2.56 2.93
C PHE A 49 -14.04 2.59 3.60
N ARG A 50 -14.17 1.77 4.62
CA ARG A 50 -15.41 1.65 5.40
C ARG A 50 -15.36 2.55 6.65
N ASN A 51 -16.54 2.94 7.16
CA ASN A 51 -16.64 3.79 8.35
C ASN A 51 -15.90 3.23 9.56
N ASN A 52 -15.93 1.91 9.75
CA ASN A 52 -15.26 1.29 10.89
C ASN A 52 -13.73 1.24 10.77
N GLN A 53 -13.19 1.71 9.66
CA GLN A 53 -11.75 1.75 9.45
C GLN A 53 -11.11 3.08 9.84
N VAL A 54 -11.92 4.09 10.19
CA VAL A 54 -11.41 5.38 10.65
C VAL A 54 -10.48 5.18 11.86
N GLY A 55 -9.31 5.79 11.81
CA GLY A 55 -8.28 5.66 12.84
C GLY A 55 -7.24 4.58 12.57
N GLU A 56 -7.50 3.65 11.65
CA GLU A 56 -6.50 2.68 11.22
C GLU A 56 -5.44 3.33 10.33
N TYR A 57 -4.27 2.73 10.27
CA TYR A 57 -3.29 3.10 9.25
C TYR A 57 -3.82 2.73 7.87
N LYS A 58 -3.67 3.64 6.92
CA LYS A 58 -4.20 3.46 5.55
C LYS A 58 -3.67 2.20 4.88
N ALA A 59 -2.37 1.92 5.01
CA ALA A 59 -1.77 0.73 4.41
C ALA A 59 -2.42 -0.55 4.92
N ARG A 60 -2.66 -0.65 6.23
CA ARG A 60 -3.32 -1.82 6.83
C ARG A 60 -4.79 -1.91 6.42
N ALA A 61 -5.47 -0.77 6.38
CA ALA A 61 -6.87 -0.73 5.99
C ALA A 61 -7.07 -1.24 4.56
N LEU A 62 -6.18 -0.88 3.63
CA LEU A 62 -6.23 -1.38 2.26
C LEU A 62 -6.02 -2.89 2.18
N MET A 63 -5.07 -3.42 2.94
CA MET A 63 -4.82 -4.86 2.96
C MET A 63 -6.06 -5.64 3.41
N LYS A 64 -6.76 -5.13 4.42
CA LYS A 64 -8.00 -5.72 4.91
C LYS A 64 -9.14 -5.60 3.91
N LEU A 65 -9.26 -4.42 3.29
CA LEU A 65 -10.35 -4.13 2.37
C LEU A 65 -10.37 -5.09 1.17
N TYR A 66 -9.19 -5.45 0.66
CA TYR A 66 -9.06 -6.34 -0.49
C TYR A 66 -8.61 -7.75 -0.11
N ASN A 67 -8.72 -8.11 1.16
CA ASN A 67 -8.50 -9.47 1.66
C ASN A 67 -7.11 -10.04 1.32
N PHE A 68 -6.07 -9.22 1.45
CA PHE A 68 -4.71 -9.70 1.31
C PHE A 68 -4.33 -10.56 2.52
N ARG A 69 -3.83 -11.76 2.24
CA ARG A 69 -3.27 -12.63 3.27
C ARG A 69 -1.86 -12.17 3.64
N LYS A 70 -1.35 -12.63 4.78
CA LYS A 70 -0.01 -12.25 5.25
C LYS A 70 1.10 -12.64 4.28
N ASP A 71 0.93 -13.71 3.53
CA ASP A 71 1.89 -14.16 2.52
C ASP A 71 1.79 -13.39 1.20
N GLU A 72 0.69 -12.66 1.00
CA GLU A 72 0.46 -11.87 -0.21
C GLU A 72 0.83 -10.41 -0.03
N GLY A 73 0.67 -9.87 1.18
CA GLY A 73 0.81 -8.44 1.39
C GLY A 73 1.38 -8.07 2.75
N THR A 74 2.17 -7.02 2.75
CA THR A 74 2.75 -6.42 3.95
C THR A 74 2.42 -4.93 3.96
N ALA A 75 1.84 -4.46 5.06
CA ALA A 75 1.59 -3.05 5.27
C ALA A 75 2.67 -2.48 6.20
N VAL A 76 3.38 -1.49 5.72
CA VAL A 76 4.37 -0.75 6.51
C VAL A 76 3.77 0.61 6.85
N SER A 77 3.41 0.81 8.11
CA SER A 77 2.73 2.02 8.59
C SER A 77 3.73 3.14 8.89
N GLU A 78 4.59 3.41 7.94
CA GLU A 78 5.60 4.46 8.01
C GLU A 78 5.66 5.21 6.69
N TYR A 79 6.02 6.50 6.79
CA TYR A 79 6.26 7.30 5.59
C TYR A 79 7.54 6.82 4.92
N PHE A 80 7.50 6.74 3.59
CA PHE A 80 8.71 6.45 2.85
C PHE A 80 9.62 7.68 2.84
N THR A 81 10.84 7.49 3.33
CA THR A 81 11.92 8.48 3.25
C THR A 81 13.19 7.77 2.79
N THR A 82 14.19 8.52 2.37
CA THR A 82 15.46 7.92 1.96
C THR A 82 16.12 7.14 3.11
N ASP A 83 15.87 7.56 4.36
CA ASP A 83 16.39 6.88 5.54
C ASP A 83 15.85 5.47 5.73
N ILE A 84 14.69 5.18 5.16
CA ILE A 84 14.07 3.85 5.30
C ILE A 84 14.93 2.76 4.66
N LEU A 85 15.75 3.13 3.68
CA LEU A 85 16.68 2.21 3.02
C LEU A 85 17.87 1.82 3.92
N ASP A 86 18.09 2.55 5.01
CA ASP A 86 19.10 2.23 6.01
C ASP A 86 18.57 1.31 7.11
N THR A 87 17.32 0.92 7.01
CA THR A 87 16.64 0.03 7.96
C THR A 87 16.48 -1.37 7.37
N GLU A 88 15.88 -2.27 8.15
CA GLU A 88 15.53 -3.62 7.69
C GLU A 88 14.59 -3.61 6.48
N TYR A 89 13.86 -2.55 6.25
CA TYR A 89 12.93 -2.45 5.12
C TYR A 89 13.61 -2.44 3.75
N LYS A 90 14.91 -2.20 3.70
CA LYS A 90 15.68 -2.27 2.45
C LYS A 90 15.52 -3.62 1.74
N PHE A 91 15.26 -4.69 2.48
CA PHE A 91 15.08 -6.01 1.90
C PHE A 91 13.86 -6.12 1.01
N PHE A 92 12.84 -5.30 1.25
CA PHE A 92 11.68 -5.27 0.36
C PHE A 92 12.02 -4.74 -1.03
N PHE A 93 13.03 -3.87 -1.12
CA PHE A 93 13.42 -3.22 -2.36
C PHE A 93 14.46 -4.02 -3.16
N SER A 94 15.15 -4.95 -2.55
CA SER A 94 16.30 -5.62 -3.17
C SER A 94 15.92 -6.53 -4.33
N ASP A 95 14.73 -7.10 -4.33
CA ASP A 95 14.28 -8.03 -5.37
C ASP A 95 12.85 -7.76 -5.85
N CYS A 96 12.36 -6.54 -5.68
CA CYS A 96 11.05 -6.16 -6.21
C CYS A 96 11.11 -5.97 -7.72
N ASP A 97 10.00 -6.27 -8.38
CA ASP A 97 9.89 -6.11 -9.82
C ASP A 97 9.52 -4.69 -10.22
N VAL A 98 8.72 -4.01 -9.37
CA VAL A 98 8.24 -2.65 -9.66
C VAL A 98 8.00 -1.88 -8.37
N ILE A 99 8.29 -0.59 -8.42
CA ILE A 99 7.98 0.37 -7.36
C ILE A 99 7.04 1.41 -7.95
N ILE A 100 5.87 1.55 -7.33
CA ILE A 100 4.84 2.48 -7.79
C ILE A 100 4.67 3.56 -6.73
N SER A 101 4.92 4.81 -7.09
CA SER A 101 4.73 5.94 -6.20
C SER A 101 3.37 6.57 -6.44
N CYS A 102 2.53 6.57 -5.41
CA CYS A 102 1.20 7.15 -5.42
C CYS A 102 1.05 8.23 -4.35
N VAL A 103 2.16 8.87 -3.98
CA VAL A 103 2.13 9.91 -2.97
C VAL A 103 1.70 11.24 -3.56
N ASP A 104 0.85 11.93 -2.80
CA ASP A 104 0.52 13.32 -3.07
C ASP A 104 1.61 14.19 -2.45
N ASN A 105 2.44 14.77 -3.31
CA ASN A 105 3.40 15.78 -2.85
C ASN A 105 2.68 17.10 -2.67
N HIS A 106 2.08 17.29 -1.50
CA HIS A 106 1.66 18.60 -1.10
C HIS A 106 2.82 19.25 -0.38
N PRO A 107 3.45 20.26 -0.97
CA PRO A 107 4.40 21.05 -0.20
C PRO A 107 3.64 21.67 0.96
N ALA A 108 4.11 21.38 2.13
CA ALA A 108 3.55 21.95 3.34
C ALA A 108 3.73 23.47 3.34
#